data_ef2d5242fa9abb3aec40e806c0db4742
#
_entry.id   ef2d5242fa9abb3aec40e806c0db4742
#
_cell.length_a   1.000
_cell.length_b   1.000
_cell.length_c   1.000
_cell.angle_alpha   90.00
_cell.angle_beta   90.00
_cell.angle_gamma   90.00
#
_symmetry.space_group_name_H-M   'P 1'
#
loop_
_entity.id
_entity.type
_entity.pdbx_description
1 polymer ?
#
loop_
_entity_poly.entity_id
_entity_poly.type
_entity_poly.pdbx_seq_one_letter_code
_entity_poly.pdbx_strand_id
1 'polypeptide(L)'
;MNLVYVYNTFGGEKKNMGFATFQSMIDYWQSAIVLHKQFYTNIKVYTDTAGASLVEGLIDADIIVVDFPRIDDRFWNIGKLYVHSLQIEPYLMIDIDVKLKALQEFTVPVMVEMIRAGRSSKHAHLFELPPIGYIPCSGVIGFNDMLIAHEYSSRAIALIEAAKRFVCDYEMLWTVEETLLAAMSLELNFEINAISVEYEHLGMRKSVA
;
A
#
# COMPACT_ATOMS: atom_id res chain seq x y z
N MET A 1 -17.37 3.01 3.54
CA MET A 1 -16.07 2.62 2.97
C MET A 1 -15.06 2.50 4.10
N ASN A 2 -14.28 1.42 4.09
CA ASN A 2 -13.23 1.19 5.08
C ASN A 2 -11.98 1.97 4.70
N LEU A 3 -11.31 2.58 5.68
CA LEU A 3 -9.95 3.08 5.55
C LEU A 3 -9.00 2.07 6.22
N VAL A 4 -7.97 1.66 5.50
CA VAL A 4 -7.08 0.58 5.91
C VAL A 4 -5.65 1.08 5.97
N TYR A 5 -4.98 0.78 7.08
CA TYR A 5 -3.54 0.91 7.24
C TYR A 5 -2.90 -0.46 7.40
N VAL A 6 -1.66 -0.59 7.01
CA VAL A 6 -0.85 -1.79 7.27
C VAL A 6 0.44 -1.37 7.96
N TYR A 7 0.69 -1.97 9.12
CA TYR A 7 1.92 -1.81 9.85
C TYR A 7 2.47 -3.19 10.20
N ASN A 8 3.58 -3.57 9.59
CA ASN A 8 4.26 -4.83 9.91
C ASN A 8 5.67 -4.55 10.44
N THR A 9 6.17 -5.45 11.26
CA THR A 9 7.50 -5.35 11.87
C THR A 9 8.60 -6.04 11.06
N PHE A 10 8.28 -6.57 9.87
CA PHE A 10 9.24 -7.22 8.98
C PHE A 10 10.19 -6.20 8.36
N GLY A 11 11.41 -6.65 8.02
CA GLY A 11 12.38 -5.83 7.32
C GLY A 11 13.26 -4.94 8.22
N GLY A 12 13.35 -5.23 9.51
CA GLY A 12 14.38 -4.75 10.44
C GLY A 12 14.45 -3.23 10.62
N GLU A 13 15.36 -2.57 9.95
CA GLU A 13 15.74 -1.16 10.21
C GLU A 13 14.69 -0.10 9.85
N LYS A 14 13.61 -0.45 9.15
CA LYS A 14 12.58 0.50 8.70
C LYS A 14 11.40 0.65 9.65
N LYS A 15 11.55 0.30 10.91
CA LYS A 15 10.48 0.39 11.94
C LYS A 15 9.80 1.75 12.02
N ASN A 16 10.48 2.81 11.62
CA ASN A 16 9.97 4.19 11.69
C ASN A 16 9.43 4.71 10.34
N MET A 17 9.38 3.90 9.29
CA MET A 17 8.82 4.29 7.98
C MET A 17 9.33 5.64 7.46
N GLY A 18 10.62 5.93 7.65
CA GLY A 18 11.25 7.20 7.25
C GLY A 18 11.11 8.35 8.26
N PHE A 19 10.40 8.19 9.35
CA PHE A 19 10.35 9.15 10.45
C PHE A 19 11.65 9.11 11.28
N ALA A 20 11.98 10.25 11.92
CA ALA A 20 13.20 10.36 12.73
C ALA A 20 13.18 9.44 13.95
N THR A 21 12.02 9.23 14.55
CA THR A 21 11.80 8.36 15.71
C THR A 21 10.47 7.61 15.60
N PHE A 22 10.35 6.51 16.35
CA PHE A 22 9.07 5.80 16.47
C PHE A 22 7.97 6.74 17.01
N GLN A 23 8.27 7.56 18.02
CA GLN A 23 7.30 8.49 18.58
C GLN A 23 6.81 9.51 17.54
N SER A 24 7.70 10.08 16.73
CA SER A 24 7.29 11.02 15.67
C SER A 24 6.43 10.36 14.60
N MET A 25 6.62 9.07 14.33
CA MET A 25 5.76 8.29 13.46
C MET A 25 4.35 8.13 14.09
N ILE A 26 4.29 7.73 15.36
CA ILE A 26 3.01 7.55 16.07
C ILE A 26 2.24 8.87 16.16
N ASP A 27 2.89 9.97 16.52
CA ASP A 27 2.25 11.29 16.63
C ASP A 27 1.65 11.74 15.29
N TYR A 28 2.39 11.54 14.20
CA TYR A 28 1.90 11.85 12.87
C TYR A 28 0.71 10.94 12.49
N TRP A 29 0.86 9.64 12.65
CA TRP A 29 -0.16 8.65 12.32
C TRP A 29 -1.44 8.85 13.13
N GLN A 30 -1.34 9.05 14.45
CA GLN A 30 -2.48 9.38 15.29
C GLN A 30 -3.18 10.66 14.81
N SER A 31 -2.41 11.70 14.45
CA SER A 31 -3.00 12.92 13.90
C SER A 31 -3.70 12.72 12.55
N ALA A 32 -3.20 11.79 11.72
CA ALA A 32 -3.86 11.38 10.48
C ALA A 32 -5.17 10.63 10.77
N ILE A 33 -5.15 9.67 11.71
CA ILE A 33 -6.35 8.92 12.11
C ILE A 33 -7.44 9.85 12.66
N VAL A 34 -7.08 10.80 13.52
CA VAL A 34 -8.04 11.80 14.05
C VAL A 34 -8.67 12.62 12.93
N LEU A 35 -7.88 13.02 11.94
CA LEU A 35 -8.40 13.72 10.76
C LEU A 35 -9.33 12.80 9.95
N HIS A 36 -8.90 11.57 9.68
CA HIS A 36 -9.65 10.63 8.85
C HIS A 36 -10.97 10.19 9.48
N LYS A 37 -11.07 10.15 10.81
CA LYS A 37 -12.34 9.89 11.53
C LYS A 37 -13.45 10.91 11.24
N GLN A 38 -13.11 12.08 10.69
CA GLN A 38 -14.11 13.05 10.24
C GLN A 38 -14.83 12.58 8.95
N PHE A 39 -14.23 11.67 8.19
CA PHE A 39 -14.70 11.25 6.88
C PHE A 39 -14.98 9.75 6.78
N TYR A 40 -14.24 8.93 7.54
CA TYR A 40 -14.30 7.46 7.50
C TYR A 40 -14.77 6.92 8.85
N THR A 41 -15.83 6.13 8.84
CA THR A 41 -16.40 5.55 10.06
C THR A 41 -15.64 4.31 10.55
N ASN A 42 -14.99 3.60 9.62
CA ASN A 42 -14.27 2.37 9.92
C ASN A 42 -12.80 2.54 9.51
N ILE A 43 -11.94 2.69 10.51
CA ILE A 43 -10.48 2.76 10.32
C ILE A 43 -9.86 1.51 10.92
N LYS A 44 -9.22 0.72 10.08
CA LYS A 44 -8.61 -0.57 10.45
C LYS A 44 -7.10 -0.52 10.27
N VAL A 45 -6.38 -1.08 11.22
CA VAL A 45 -4.92 -1.26 11.15
C VAL A 45 -4.62 -2.74 11.18
N TYR A 46 -4.13 -3.27 10.09
CA TYR A 46 -3.65 -4.64 10.00
C TYR A 46 -2.19 -4.69 10.39
N THR A 47 -1.84 -5.56 11.34
CA THR A 47 -0.49 -5.65 11.86
C THR A 47 -0.17 -7.06 12.35
N ASP A 48 1.11 -7.39 12.50
CA ASP A 48 1.53 -8.61 13.18
C ASP A 48 1.45 -8.46 14.71
N THR A 49 1.61 -9.56 15.43
CA THR A 49 1.56 -9.56 16.91
C THR A 49 2.55 -8.58 17.54
N ALA A 50 3.77 -8.49 16.98
CA ALA A 50 4.77 -7.56 17.50
C ALA A 50 4.39 -6.11 17.23
N GLY A 51 3.84 -5.82 16.03
CA GLY A 51 3.34 -4.51 15.68
C GLY A 51 2.13 -4.10 16.53
N ALA A 52 1.20 -5.01 16.79
CA ALA A 52 0.06 -4.75 17.67
C ALA A 52 0.54 -4.30 19.06
N SER A 53 1.50 -5.03 19.66
CA SER A 53 2.07 -4.68 20.96
C SER A 53 2.77 -3.31 20.98
N LEU A 54 3.25 -2.84 19.81
CA LEU A 54 3.89 -1.53 19.70
C LEU A 54 2.91 -0.36 19.58
N VAL A 55 1.73 -0.59 18.98
CA VAL A 55 0.79 0.49 18.65
C VAL A 55 -0.47 0.47 19.51
N GLU A 56 -0.71 -0.59 20.29
CA GLU A 56 -1.85 -0.72 21.18
C GLU A 56 -1.90 0.44 22.19
N GLY A 57 -3.05 1.09 22.27
CA GLY A 57 -3.27 2.27 23.13
C GLY A 57 -2.59 3.57 22.65
N LEU A 58 -1.80 3.51 21.54
CA LEU A 58 -1.13 4.68 20.96
C LEU A 58 -1.90 5.27 19.78
N ILE A 59 -2.68 4.45 19.08
CA ILE A 59 -3.50 4.87 17.94
C ILE A 59 -4.97 4.51 18.20
N ASP A 60 -5.86 5.38 17.74
CA ASP A 60 -7.31 5.24 17.92
C ASP A 60 -7.96 4.66 16.65
N ALA A 61 -7.75 3.35 16.42
CA ALA A 61 -8.28 2.58 15.29
C ALA A 61 -8.51 1.12 15.69
N ASP A 62 -9.24 0.38 14.86
CA ASP A 62 -9.45 -1.06 15.06
C ASP A 62 -8.17 -1.82 14.66
N ILE A 63 -7.47 -2.37 15.64
CA ILE A 63 -6.26 -3.15 15.41
C ILE A 63 -6.64 -4.60 15.10
N ILE A 64 -6.24 -5.08 13.92
CA ILE A 64 -6.47 -6.44 13.45
C ILE A 64 -5.13 -7.16 13.34
N VAL A 65 -4.92 -8.13 14.20
CA VAL A 65 -3.69 -8.94 14.20
C VAL A 65 -3.78 -9.99 13.11
N VAL A 66 -2.74 -10.05 12.28
CA VAL A 66 -2.66 -10.96 11.13
C VAL A 66 -1.31 -11.66 11.13
N ASP A 67 -1.33 -12.95 10.81
CA ASP A 67 -0.11 -13.71 10.52
C ASP A 67 0.27 -13.48 9.05
N PHE A 68 1.14 -12.51 8.82
CA PHE A 68 1.59 -12.19 7.47
C PHE A 68 2.49 -13.28 6.91
N PRO A 69 2.38 -13.61 5.60
CA PRO A 69 3.26 -14.57 4.97
C PRO A 69 4.72 -14.08 5.00
N ARG A 70 5.60 -14.89 5.59
CA ARG A 70 7.04 -14.61 5.66
C ARG A 70 7.75 -15.30 4.49
N ILE A 71 7.59 -14.72 3.31
CA ILE A 71 8.14 -15.29 2.09
C ILE A 71 9.60 -14.88 1.92
N ASP A 72 9.89 -13.58 2.05
CA ASP A 72 11.21 -12.99 1.88
C ASP A 72 11.27 -11.63 2.58
N ASP A 73 12.12 -11.50 3.59
CA ASP A 73 12.23 -10.30 4.43
C ASP A 73 12.65 -9.04 3.65
N ARG A 74 13.18 -9.21 2.43
CA ARG A 74 13.49 -8.09 1.53
C ARG A 74 12.24 -7.38 1.02
N PHE A 75 11.08 -8.08 0.99
CA PHE A 75 9.79 -7.54 0.57
C PHE A 75 8.99 -7.09 1.79
N TRP A 76 9.40 -5.99 2.40
CA TRP A 76 8.71 -5.41 3.55
C TRP A 76 7.25 -4.99 3.26
N ASN A 77 6.91 -4.74 1.99
CA ASN A 77 5.55 -4.41 1.55
C ASN A 77 4.61 -5.62 1.43
N ILE A 78 5.10 -6.84 1.70
CA ILE A 78 4.27 -8.06 1.60
C ILE A 78 3.02 -7.99 2.48
N GLY A 79 3.11 -7.36 3.64
CA GLY A 79 1.95 -7.17 4.52
C GLY A 79 0.85 -6.38 3.83
N LYS A 80 1.21 -5.28 3.14
CA LYS A 80 0.29 -4.45 2.37
C LYS A 80 -0.36 -5.26 1.23
N LEU A 81 0.46 -5.96 0.46
CA LEU A 81 -0.01 -6.80 -0.65
C LEU A 81 -0.94 -7.92 -0.16
N TYR A 82 -0.61 -8.55 0.96
CA TYR A 82 -1.44 -9.62 1.53
C TYR A 82 -2.79 -9.12 2.06
N VAL A 83 -2.83 -7.95 2.69
CA VAL A 83 -4.06 -7.38 3.26
C VAL A 83 -5.12 -7.11 2.18
N HIS A 84 -4.75 -6.91 0.92
CA HIS A 84 -5.72 -6.82 -0.18
C HIS A 84 -6.57 -8.10 -0.31
N SER A 85 -6.02 -9.28 -0.03
CA SER A 85 -6.77 -10.55 -0.08
C SER A 85 -7.75 -10.73 1.09
N LEU A 86 -7.61 -9.95 2.16
CA LEU A 86 -8.45 -10.04 3.35
C LEU A 86 -9.67 -9.13 3.30
N GLN A 87 -9.74 -8.26 2.30
CA GLN A 87 -10.84 -7.30 2.19
C GLN A 87 -12.03 -7.93 1.48
N ILE A 88 -13.22 -7.72 2.02
CA ILE A 88 -14.49 -8.24 1.47
C ILE A 88 -15.46 -7.12 1.05
N GLU A 89 -15.09 -5.89 1.30
CA GLU A 89 -15.86 -4.68 1.00
C GLU A 89 -14.94 -3.61 0.40
N PRO A 90 -15.47 -2.66 -0.39
CA PRO A 90 -14.70 -1.53 -0.90
C PRO A 90 -13.91 -0.81 0.19
N TYR A 91 -12.65 -0.56 -0.06
CA TYR A 91 -11.73 0.04 0.90
C TYR A 91 -10.68 0.92 0.21
N LEU A 92 -10.14 1.84 0.98
CA LEU A 92 -8.97 2.63 0.62
C LEU A 92 -7.84 2.27 1.60
N MET A 93 -6.74 1.77 1.08
CA MET A 93 -5.52 1.52 1.85
C MET A 93 -4.56 2.69 1.66
N ILE A 94 -4.01 3.18 2.76
CA ILE A 94 -3.08 4.32 2.74
C ILE A 94 -1.84 4.02 3.57
N ASP A 95 -0.72 4.60 3.15
CA ASP A 95 0.51 4.55 3.91
C ASP A 95 0.40 5.43 5.17
N ILE A 96 1.14 5.08 6.22
CA ILE A 96 1.04 5.79 7.52
C ILE A 96 1.55 7.23 7.48
N ASP A 97 2.29 7.60 6.44
CA ASP A 97 2.80 8.95 6.19
C ASP A 97 1.92 9.75 5.21
N VAL A 98 0.71 9.27 4.92
CA VAL A 98 -0.29 9.94 4.08
C VAL A 98 -1.47 10.45 4.92
N LYS A 99 -1.88 11.68 4.67
CA LYS A 99 -3.10 12.32 5.24
C LYS A 99 -4.03 12.75 4.12
N LEU A 100 -5.20 12.15 4.04
CA LEU A 100 -6.29 12.61 3.17
C LEU A 100 -7.05 13.73 3.89
N LYS A 101 -7.38 14.80 3.16
CA LYS A 101 -8.08 15.96 3.74
C LYS A 101 -9.59 15.97 3.48
N ALA A 102 -10.10 14.94 2.79
CA ALA A 102 -11.53 14.76 2.54
C ALA A 102 -11.86 13.28 2.29
N LEU A 103 -13.15 12.96 2.24
CA LEU A 103 -13.63 11.65 1.82
C LEU A 103 -13.33 11.45 0.34
N GLN A 104 -12.61 10.37 0.03
CA GLN A 104 -12.43 9.91 -1.35
C GLN A 104 -13.55 8.93 -1.72
N GLU A 105 -14.32 9.25 -2.74
CA GLU A 105 -15.31 8.35 -3.30
C GLU A 105 -14.72 7.56 -4.49
N PHE A 106 -15.19 6.33 -4.68
CA PHE A 106 -14.81 5.53 -5.83
C PHE A 106 -15.60 5.96 -7.08
N THR A 107 -14.87 6.26 -8.14
CA THR A 107 -15.42 6.54 -9.47
C THR A 107 -15.11 5.44 -10.48
N VAL A 108 -14.15 4.58 -10.16
CA VAL A 108 -13.64 3.48 -10.99
C VAL A 108 -13.31 2.27 -10.11
N PRO A 109 -13.06 1.08 -10.69
CA PRO A 109 -12.71 -0.12 -9.92
C PRO A 109 -11.47 0.03 -9.03
N VAL A 110 -10.47 0.81 -9.47
CA VAL A 110 -9.20 1.00 -8.73
C VAL A 110 -8.82 2.48 -8.68
N MET A 111 -8.53 2.96 -7.48
CA MET A 111 -8.01 4.31 -7.22
C MET A 111 -6.59 4.23 -6.68
N VAL A 112 -5.72 5.14 -7.08
CA VAL A 112 -4.34 5.24 -6.62
C VAL A 112 -3.98 6.66 -6.23
N GLU A 113 -2.91 6.86 -5.47
CA GLU A 113 -2.47 8.19 -5.04
C GLU A 113 -2.29 9.13 -6.23
N MET A 114 -1.54 8.70 -7.22
CA MET A 114 -1.33 9.43 -8.47
C MET A 114 -0.93 8.47 -9.59
N ILE A 115 -1.08 8.93 -10.82
CA ILE A 115 -0.59 8.26 -12.02
C ILE A 115 0.53 9.11 -12.61
N ARG A 116 1.72 8.53 -12.71
CA ARG A 116 2.89 9.20 -13.29
C ARG A 116 3.17 8.65 -14.68
N ALA A 117 3.53 9.52 -15.63
CA ALA A 117 4.16 9.08 -16.84
C ALA A 117 5.51 8.43 -16.50
N GLY A 118 5.74 7.25 -17.01
CA GLY A 118 6.93 6.49 -16.62
C GLY A 118 7.09 5.23 -17.45
N ARG A 119 8.16 4.50 -17.15
CA ARG A 119 8.45 3.20 -17.74
C ARG A 119 8.18 2.12 -16.72
N SER A 120 7.85 0.94 -17.20
CA SER A 120 7.91 -0.28 -16.40
C SER A 120 9.25 -0.35 -15.66
N SER A 121 9.21 -0.93 -14.46
CA SER A 121 10.43 -1.28 -13.73
C SER A 121 11.42 -2.04 -14.64
N LYS A 122 12.71 -1.82 -14.45
CA LYS A 122 13.78 -2.57 -15.14
C LYS A 122 13.67 -4.09 -14.93
N HIS A 123 12.99 -4.50 -13.85
CA HIS A 123 12.78 -5.92 -13.52
C HIS A 123 11.51 -6.52 -14.14
N ALA A 124 10.66 -5.72 -14.78
CA ALA A 124 9.39 -6.19 -15.36
C ALA A 124 9.59 -7.36 -16.32
N HIS A 125 10.68 -7.33 -17.11
CA HIS A 125 11.01 -8.39 -18.06
C HIS A 125 11.29 -9.76 -17.40
N LEU A 126 11.73 -9.78 -16.13
CA LEU A 126 11.96 -11.02 -15.38
C LEU A 126 10.67 -11.78 -15.09
N PHE A 127 9.54 -11.09 -15.14
CA PHE A 127 8.21 -11.61 -14.84
C PHE A 127 7.27 -11.53 -16.05
N GLU A 128 7.84 -11.32 -17.25
CA GLU A 128 7.08 -11.24 -18.50
C GLU A 128 5.97 -10.16 -18.46
N LEU A 129 6.13 -9.13 -17.64
CA LEU A 129 5.17 -8.03 -17.57
C LEU A 129 5.33 -7.15 -18.82
N PRO A 130 4.21 -6.66 -19.39
CA PRO A 130 4.26 -5.84 -20.60
C PRO A 130 4.94 -4.50 -20.34
N PRO A 131 5.48 -3.86 -21.39
CA PRO A 131 5.95 -2.48 -21.28
C PRO A 131 4.77 -1.55 -20.99
N ILE A 132 4.93 -0.69 -19.98
CA ILE A 132 3.88 0.21 -19.49
C ILE A 132 4.36 1.64 -19.62
N GLY A 133 3.49 2.53 -20.11
CA GLY A 133 3.76 3.95 -20.27
C GLY A 133 3.38 4.81 -19.06
N TYR A 134 2.84 4.22 -18.00
CA TYR A 134 2.44 4.92 -16.78
C TYR A 134 2.66 4.05 -15.55
N ILE A 135 2.81 4.68 -14.38
CA ILE A 135 3.01 3.99 -13.10
C ILE A 135 2.00 4.55 -12.10
N PRO A 136 1.10 3.69 -11.56
CA PRO A 136 0.23 4.05 -10.45
C PRO A 136 1.04 4.09 -9.15
N CYS A 137 1.00 5.19 -8.42
CA CYS A 137 1.67 5.31 -7.13
C CYS A 137 0.80 4.72 -6.02
N SER A 138 1.34 3.85 -5.21
CA SER A 138 0.63 3.00 -4.25
C SER A 138 0.63 3.53 -2.81
N GLY A 139 1.11 4.74 -2.53
CA GLY A 139 0.97 5.38 -1.21
C GLY A 139 -0.49 5.51 -0.77
N VAL A 140 -1.39 5.61 -1.74
CA VAL A 140 -2.83 5.38 -1.61
C VAL A 140 -3.25 4.39 -2.68
N ILE A 141 -3.94 3.33 -2.30
CA ILE A 141 -4.52 2.37 -3.23
C ILE A 141 -5.89 1.91 -2.73
N GLY A 142 -6.90 2.01 -3.55
CA GLY A 142 -8.25 1.62 -3.21
C GLY A 142 -8.86 0.70 -4.25
N PHE A 143 -9.63 -0.25 -3.79
CA PHE A 143 -10.38 -1.17 -4.64
C PHE A 143 -11.87 -1.09 -4.34
N ASN A 144 -12.64 -0.84 -5.38
CA ASN A 144 -14.11 -0.94 -5.36
C ASN A 144 -14.57 -2.33 -5.83
N ASP A 145 -13.71 -3.05 -6.54
CA ASP A 145 -13.93 -4.42 -6.99
C ASP A 145 -13.00 -5.38 -6.24
N MET A 146 -13.58 -6.24 -5.41
CA MET A 146 -12.82 -7.18 -4.58
C MET A 146 -12.20 -8.32 -5.39
N LEU A 147 -12.75 -8.68 -6.54
CA LEU A 147 -12.13 -9.69 -7.41
C LEU A 147 -10.79 -9.17 -7.95
N ILE A 148 -10.72 -7.91 -8.34
CA ILE A 148 -9.46 -7.28 -8.77
C ILE A 148 -8.48 -7.22 -7.60
N ALA A 149 -8.92 -6.83 -6.39
CA ALA A 149 -8.08 -6.77 -5.21
C ALA A 149 -7.45 -8.12 -4.85
N HIS A 150 -8.24 -9.18 -4.88
CA HIS A 150 -7.79 -10.55 -4.57
C HIS A 150 -6.83 -11.08 -5.64
N GLU A 151 -7.15 -10.86 -6.92
CA GLU A 151 -6.28 -11.26 -8.02
C GLU A 151 -4.94 -10.50 -7.97
N TYR A 152 -4.98 -9.19 -7.68
CA TYR A 152 -3.78 -8.39 -7.49
C TYR A 152 -2.90 -8.93 -6.35
N SER A 153 -3.50 -9.19 -5.17
CA SER A 153 -2.79 -9.79 -4.04
C SER A 153 -2.15 -11.12 -4.41
N SER A 154 -2.91 -12.01 -5.03
CA SER A 154 -2.45 -13.35 -5.45
C SER A 154 -1.26 -13.28 -6.39
N ARG A 155 -1.34 -12.45 -7.43
CA ARG A 155 -0.24 -12.25 -8.40
C ARG A 155 0.98 -11.61 -7.77
N ALA A 156 0.79 -10.60 -6.91
CA ALA A 156 1.89 -9.94 -6.22
C ALA A 156 2.67 -10.92 -5.33
N ILE A 157 1.98 -11.75 -4.55
CA ILE A 157 2.60 -12.79 -3.72
C ILE A 157 3.34 -13.81 -4.58
N ALA A 158 2.76 -14.25 -5.69
CA ALA A 158 3.43 -15.16 -6.64
C ALA A 158 4.70 -14.54 -7.24
N LEU A 159 4.68 -13.24 -7.55
CA LEU A 159 5.87 -12.52 -8.03
C LEU A 159 6.96 -12.45 -6.95
N ILE A 160 6.61 -12.21 -5.68
CA ILE A 160 7.57 -12.24 -4.57
C ILE A 160 8.21 -13.62 -4.43
N GLU A 161 7.41 -14.69 -4.52
CA GLU A 161 7.93 -16.06 -4.52
C GLU A 161 8.91 -16.31 -5.68
N ALA A 162 8.60 -15.84 -6.86
CA ALA A 162 9.48 -15.95 -8.02
C ALA A 162 10.74 -15.08 -7.86
N ALA A 163 10.61 -13.89 -7.26
CA ALA A 163 11.70 -12.94 -7.06
C ALA A 163 12.79 -13.43 -6.10
N LYS A 164 12.53 -14.43 -5.26
CA LYS A 164 13.55 -15.05 -4.38
C LYS A 164 14.82 -15.48 -5.12
N ARG A 165 14.70 -15.76 -6.42
CA ARG A 165 15.80 -16.22 -7.28
C ARG A 165 16.68 -15.08 -7.78
N PHE A 166 16.29 -13.82 -7.57
CA PHE A 166 16.96 -12.64 -8.12
C PHE A 166 17.55 -11.76 -7.01
N VAL A 167 18.45 -10.86 -7.41
CA VAL A 167 18.90 -9.79 -6.53
C VAL A 167 17.73 -8.81 -6.34
N CYS A 168 17.25 -8.69 -5.13
CA CYS A 168 16.20 -7.75 -4.79
C CYS A 168 16.81 -6.37 -4.51
N ASP A 169 16.39 -5.37 -5.25
CA ASP A 169 16.61 -3.96 -4.97
C ASP A 169 15.27 -3.23 -4.75
N TYR A 170 15.34 -1.94 -4.48
CA TYR A 170 14.13 -1.13 -4.24
C TYR A 170 13.19 -1.11 -5.46
N GLU A 171 13.73 -1.19 -6.66
CA GLU A 171 12.93 -1.20 -7.89
C GLU A 171 12.15 -2.52 -8.07
N MET A 172 12.64 -3.63 -7.49
CA MET A 172 11.90 -4.89 -7.46
C MET A 172 10.59 -4.76 -6.66
N LEU A 173 10.59 -3.97 -5.58
CA LEU A 173 9.38 -3.69 -4.80
C LEU A 173 8.32 -2.99 -5.66
N TRP A 174 8.74 -2.00 -6.46
CA TRP A 174 7.84 -1.32 -7.41
C TRP A 174 7.32 -2.25 -8.51
N THR A 175 8.11 -3.27 -8.87
CA THR A 175 7.66 -4.27 -9.84
C THR A 175 6.46 -5.05 -9.31
N VAL A 176 6.53 -5.53 -8.08
CA VAL A 176 5.46 -6.34 -7.48
C VAL A 176 4.28 -5.51 -6.97
N GLU A 177 4.40 -4.21 -6.88
CA GLU A 177 3.34 -3.33 -6.42
C GLU A 177 2.76 -2.48 -7.57
N GLU A 178 3.53 -1.57 -8.09
CA GLU A 178 3.03 -0.56 -9.03
C GLU A 178 3.01 -1.08 -10.48
N THR A 179 4.08 -1.73 -10.94
CA THR A 179 4.16 -2.22 -12.32
C THR A 179 3.18 -3.36 -12.58
N LEU A 180 3.02 -4.26 -11.60
CA LEU A 180 2.05 -5.34 -11.70
C LEU A 180 0.61 -4.80 -11.81
N LEU A 181 0.24 -3.82 -10.97
CA LEU A 181 -1.11 -3.24 -11.00
C LEU A 181 -1.43 -2.62 -12.36
N ALA A 182 -0.46 -1.88 -12.94
CA ALA A 182 -0.61 -1.31 -14.27
C ALA A 182 -0.71 -2.39 -15.36
N ALA A 183 0.08 -3.46 -15.26
CA ALA A 183 -0.01 -4.59 -16.20
C ALA A 183 -1.37 -5.28 -16.16
N MET A 184 -1.87 -5.52 -14.95
CA MET A 184 -3.19 -6.13 -14.74
C MET A 184 -4.32 -5.25 -15.29
N SER A 185 -4.22 -3.92 -15.19
CA SER A 185 -5.25 -3.02 -15.73
C SER A 185 -5.35 -3.16 -17.26
N LEU A 186 -4.24 -3.34 -17.96
CA LEU A 186 -4.24 -3.59 -19.39
C LEU A 186 -4.77 -4.98 -19.75
N GLU A 187 -4.34 -6.00 -19.02
CA GLU A 187 -4.73 -7.39 -19.28
C GLU A 187 -6.22 -7.64 -18.99
N LEU A 188 -6.70 -7.16 -17.85
CA LEU A 188 -8.07 -7.38 -17.38
C LEU A 188 -9.03 -6.27 -17.79
N ASN A 189 -8.54 -5.25 -18.50
CA ASN A 189 -9.30 -4.11 -19.03
C ASN A 189 -10.12 -3.39 -17.95
N PHE A 190 -9.48 -3.03 -16.83
CA PHE A 190 -10.09 -2.16 -15.83
C PHE A 190 -9.41 -0.79 -15.75
N GLU A 191 -10.17 0.20 -15.31
CA GLU A 191 -9.72 1.58 -15.17
C GLU A 191 -9.03 1.82 -13.83
N ILE A 192 -7.92 2.57 -13.87
CA ILE A 192 -7.23 3.09 -12.69
C ILE A 192 -7.28 4.61 -12.74
N ASN A 193 -7.76 5.26 -11.68
CA ASN A 193 -7.74 6.73 -11.56
C ASN A 193 -6.94 7.18 -10.32
N ALA A 194 -6.37 8.38 -10.42
CA ALA A 194 -5.78 9.04 -9.26
C ALA A 194 -6.89 9.51 -8.31
N ILE A 195 -6.58 9.55 -7.00
CA ILE A 195 -7.48 10.17 -6.03
C ILE A 195 -7.69 11.65 -6.37
N SER A 196 -8.89 12.16 -6.11
CA SER A 196 -9.28 13.53 -6.43
C SER A 196 -9.24 14.49 -5.25
N VAL A 197 -9.00 13.97 -4.05
CA VAL A 197 -8.97 14.78 -2.83
C VAL A 197 -7.57 15.32 -2.54
N GLU A 198 -7.51 16.46 -1.85
CA GLU A 198 -6.24 16.98 -1.36
C GLU A 198 -5.65 16.04 -0.30
N TYR A 199 -4.34 15.83 -0.37
CA TYR A 199 -3.62 14.98 0.57
C TYR A 199 -2.23 15.54 0.88
N GLU A 200 -1.63 15.03 1.94
CA GLU A 200 -0.25 15.26 2.33
C GLU A 200 0.47 13.90 2.40
N HIS A 201 1.62 13.80 1.74
CA HIS A 201 2.47 12.61 1.77
C HIS A 201 3.91 13.04 2.13
N LEU A 202 4.36 12.71 3.35
CA LEU A 202 5.67 13.14 3.84
C LEU A 202 6.83 12.56 3.05
N GLY A 203 6.72 11.33 2.58
CA GLY A 203 7.73 10.67 1.77
C GLY A 203 8.04 11.40 0.47
N MET A 204 7.05 12.03 -0.15
CA MET A 204 7.21 12.75 -1.42
C MET A 204 7.88 14.11 -1.29
N ARG A 205 7.78 14.78 -0.14
CA ARG A 205 8.43 16.08 0.08
C ARG A 205 9.96 16.04 -0.05
N LYS A 206 10.56 14.86 0.10
CA LYS A 206 12.02 14.66 -0.04
C LYS A 206 12.49 14.47 -1.48
N SER A 207 11.59 14.25 -2.43
CA SER A 207 11.93 13.98 -3.83
C SER A 207 11.82 15.20 -4.76
N VAL A 208 11.36 16.34 -4.24
CA VAL A 208 11.15 17.60 -5.00
C VAL A 208 12.15 18.70 -4.62
N ALA A 209 13.16 18.39 -3.80
CA ALA A 209 14.22 19.31 -3.39
C ALA A 209 15.53 19.04 -4.15
#